data_0f4e5308e74e061105c605495b802bcf
#
_entry.id   0f4e5308e74e061105c605495b802bcf
#
_cell.length_a   1.000
_cell.length_b   1.000
_cell.length_c   1.000
_cell.angle_alpha   90.00
_cell.angle_beta   90.00
_cell.angle_gamma   90.00
#
_symmetry.space_group_name_H-M   'P 1'
#
loop_
_entity.id
_entity.type
_entity.pdbx_description
1 polymer ?
#
loop_
_entity_poly.entity_id
_entity_poly.type
_entity_poly.pdbx_seq_one_letter_code
_entity_poly.pdbx_strand_id
1 'polypeptide(L)'
;MLGLNAFHFLGGPCGEISALANHAAECADDPVVAVAAVYGPTGQVISPCGKCRQVLFDRDPAIQCVVRGSNGLEAVSVAELLPYAYDWRAMERPQKLYMWEGYERAIREGTKRQTIRVDDPFYPGPAQLVFEKDSGEVMTIDATVTSVTPTRRRNLTEEQARRDGFASLTELHEALDTHYPGLVMDDSVDVVTFELT
;
A
#
# COMPACT_ATOMS: atom_id res chain seq x y z
N MET A 1 -23.12 -19.70 8.65
CA MET A 1 -23.00 -19.31 10.08
C MET A 1 -23.90 -18.12 10.37
N LEU A 2 -24.53 -18.06 11.52
CA LEU A 2 -25.41 -16.96 11.95
C LEU A 2 -24.77 -16.20 13.12
N GLY A 3 -24.97 -14.87 13.14
CA GLY A 3 -24.56 -14.03 14.25
C GLY A 3 -25.65 -13.01 14.57
N LEU A 4 -25.87 -12.76 15.86
CA LEU A 4 -26.83 -11.77 16.34
C LEU A 4 -26.12 -10.46 16.65
N ASN A 5 -26.79 -9.36 16.35
CA ASN A 5 -26.32 -8.02 16.73
C ASN A 5 -26.52 -7.83 18.24
N ALA A 6 -25.43 -7.68 18.98
CA ALA A 6 -25.41 -7.33 20.41
C ALA A 6 -24.89 -5.90 20.61
N PHE A 7 -25.10 -5.02 19.62
CA PHE A 7 -24.64 -3.63 19.68
C PHE A 7 -25.34 -2.86 20.78
N HIS A 8 -24.56 -2.15 21.57
CA HIS A 8 -24.98 -1.23 22.60
C HIS A 8 -24.30 0.13 22.36
N PHE A 9 -24.84 1.24 22.89
CA PHE A 9 -24.24 2.58 22.71
C PHE A 9 -22.79 2.68 23.23
N LEU A 10 -22.37 1.81 24.14
CA LEU A 10 -20.98 1.67 24.60
C LEU A 10 -20.12 0.78 23.69
N GLY A 11 -20.68 0.27 22.61
CA GLY A 11 -20.05 -0.70 21.71
C GLY A 11 -20.55 -2.13 21.97
N GLY A 12 -20.37 -2.97 20.99
CA GLY A 12 -20.76 -4.38 20.97
C GLY A 12 -20.56 -4.95 19.58
N PRO A 13 -20.57 -6.27 19.42
CA PRO A 13 -20.45 -6.87 18.11
C PRO A 13 -21.71 -6.65 17.28
N CYS A 14 -21.55 -6.15 16.06
CA CYS A 14 -22.60 -6.24 15.03
C CYS A 14 -22.85 -7.71 14.67
N GLY A 15 -23.99 -8.00 14.02
CA GLY A 15 -24.32 -9.36 13.61
C GLY A 15 -23.24 -10.03 12.76
N GLU A 16 -22.60 -9.27 11.88
CA GLU A 16 -21.49 -9.74 11.03
C GLU A 16 -20.28 -10.18 11.88
N ILE A 17 -19.91 -9.37 12.89
CA ILE A 17 -18.79 -9.71 13.78
C ILE A 17 -19.10 -10.95 14.61
N SER A 18 -20.33 -11.07 15.10
CA SER A 18 -20.79 -12.27 15.83
C SER A 18 -20.78 -13.51 14.93
N ALA A 19 -21.19 -13.38 13.67
CA ALA A 19 -21.15 -14.47 12.70
C ALA A 19 -19.71 -14.91 12.39
N LEU A 20 -18.77 -13.96 12.25
CA LEU A 20 -17.35 -14.25 12.07
C LEU A 20 -16.74 -14.94 13.29
N ALA A 21 -17.10 -14.54 14.50
CA ALA A 21 -16.63 -15.18 15.72
C ALA A 21 -17.13 -16.64 15.82
N ASN A 22 -18.40 -16.88 15.52
CA ASN A 22 -18.96 -18.24 15.47
C ASN A 22 -18.29 -19.08 14.37
N HIS A 23 -18.05 -18.50 13.20
CA HIS A 23 -17.34 -19.15 12.10
C HIS A 23 -15.91 -19.56 12.53
N ALA A 24 -15.18 -18.67 13.18
CA ALA A 24 -13.83 -18.95 13.65
C ALA A 24 -13.80 -20.06 14.72
N ALA A 25 -14.86 -20.19 15.51
CA ALA A 25 -14.95 -21.23 16.54
C ALA A 25 -15.29 -22.61 15.97
N GLU A 26 -16.10 -22.68 14.90
CA GLU A 26 -16.67 -23.93 14.42
C GLU A 26 -16.12 -24.39 13.07
N CYS A 27 -15.68 -23.46 12.23
CA CYS A 27 -15.32 -23.69 10.82
C CYS A 27 -14.09 -22.87 10.41
N ALA A 28 -13.06 -22.77 11.25
CA ALA A 28 -11.91 -21.88 11.03
C ALA A 28 -11.18 -22.11 9.70
N ASP A 29 -11.17 -23.36 9.22
CA ASP A 29 -10.48 -23.78 7.99
C ASP A 29 -11.30 -23.46 6.70
N ASP A 30 -12.59 -23.18 6.84
CA ASP A 30 -13.42 -22.85 5.68
C ASP A 30 -13.31 -21.36 5.34
N PRO A 31 -13.21 -20.99 4.05
CA PRO A 31 -13.17 -19.58 3.68
C PRO A 31 -14.54 -18.91 3.85
N VAL A 32 -14.56 -17.67 4.34
CA VAL A 32 -15.75 -16.82 4.30
C VAL A 32 -15.86 -16.22 2.91
N VAL A 33 -16.82 -16.67 2.12
CA VAL A 33 -16.98 -16.21 0.73
C VAL A 33 -18.00 -15.08 0.59
N ALA A 34 -19.03 -15.05 1.45
CA ALA A 34 -20.07 -14.02 1.37
C ALA A 34 -20.70 -13.73 2.75
N VAL A 35 -21.19 -12.50 2.91
CA VAL A 35 -21.89 -12.02 4.10
C VAL A 35 -23.14 -11.25 3.71
N ALA A 36 -24.23 -11.48 4.42
CA ALA A 36 -25.46 -10.70 4.32
C ALA A 36 -25.93 -10.27 5.72
N ALA A 37 -26.19 -8.98 5.90
CA ALA A 37 -26.79 -8.44 7.11
C ALA A 37 -28.29 -8.23 6.88
N VAL A 38 -29.11 -8.72 7.81
CA VAL A 38 -30.57 -8.64 7.71
C VAL A 38 -31.13 -7.94 8.95
N TYR A 39 -31.96 -6.93 8.73
CA TYR A 39 -32.68 -6.27 9.80
C TYR A 39 -33.88 -7.14 10.23
N GLY A 40 -33.76 -7.74 11.40
CA GLY A 40 -34.69 -8.75 11.91
C GLY A 40 -36.17 -8.36 11.85
N PRO A 41 -36.58 -7.14 12.30
CA PRO A 41 -37.99 -6.75 12.32
C PRO A 41 -38.69 -6.72 10.95
N THR A 42 -37.94 -6.46 9.87
CA THR A 42 -38.51 -6.33 8.52
C THR A 42 -38.04 -7.38 7.54
N GLY A 43 -37.01 -8.16 7.88
CA GLY A 43 -36.36 -9.10 6.98
C GLY A 43 -35.58 -8.43 5.84
N GLN A 44 -35.36 -7.12 5.91
CA GLN A 44 -34.65 -6.40 4.86
C GLN A 44 -33.14 -6.57 4.96
N VAL A 45 -32.50 -6.80 3.82
CA VAL A 45 -31.04 -6.75 3.71
C VAL A 45 -30.59 -5.30 3.88
N ILE A 46 -29.61 -5.10 4.77
CA ILE A 46 -28.96 -3.83 5.04
C ILE A 46 -27.46 -3.95 4.71
N SER A 47 -26.84 -2.83 4.34
CA SER A 47 -25.41 -2.80 4.09
C SER A 47 -24.63 -2.91 5.42
N PRO A 48 -23.47 -3.59 5.43
CA PRO A 48 -22.59 -3.63 6.59
C PRO A 48 -22.11 -2.23 6.97
N CYS A 49 -22.04 -1.93 8.26
CA CYS A 49 -21.54 -0.64 8.75
C CYS A 49 -20.02 -0.51 8.47
N GLY A 50 -19.46 0.70 8.58
CA GLY A 50 -18.05 0.97 8.29
C GLY A 50 -17.08 0.08 9.08
N LYS A 51 -17.35 -0.16 10.38
CA LYS A 51 -16.56 -1.08 11.21
C LYS A 51 -16.59 -2.51 10.65
N CYS A 52 -17.77 -3.01 10.27
CA CYS A 52 -17.90 -4.36 9.72
C CYS A 52 -17.19 -4.48 8.35
N ARG A 53 -17.27 -3.44 7.50
CA ARG A 53 -16.53 -3.41 6.24
C ARG A 53 -15.03 -3.53 6.48
N GLN A 54 -14.48 -2.78 7.44
CA GLN A 54 -13.05 -2.86 7.76
C GLN A 54 -12.66 -4.26 8.26
N VAL A 55 -13.41 -4.84 9.19
CA VAL A 55 -13.11 -6.19 9.72
C VAL A 55 -13.20 -7.28 8.63
N LEU A 56 -14.18 -7.18 7.73
CA LEU A 56 -14.30 -8.08 6.59
C LEU A 56 -13.14 -7.89 5.61
N PHE A 57 -12.76 -6.63 5.32
CA PHE A 57 -11.62 -6.29 4.48
C PHE A 57 -10.30 -6.86 5.05
N ASP A 58 -10.09 -6.72 6.35
CA ASP A 58 -8.90 -7.25 7.03
C ASP A 58 -8.83 -8.78 6.95
N ARG A 59 -9.98 -9.46 6.88
CA ARG A 59 -10.02 -10.90 6.69
C ARG A 59 -9.72 -11.30 5.23
N ASP A 60 -10.50 -10.77 4.29
CA ASP A 60 -10.28 -10.96 2.86
C ASP A 60 -11.04 -9.86 2.07
N PRO A 61 -10.35 -8.99 1.31
CA PRO A 61 -10.97 -7.96 0.47
C PRO A 61 -11.95 -8.48 -0.58
N ALA A 62 -11.84 -9.77 -0.96
CA ALA A 62 -12.69 -10.40 -1.97
C ALA A 62 -14.04 -10.89 -1.43
N ILE A 63 -14.26 -10.91 -0.10
CA ILE A 63 -15.55 -11.31 0.50
C ILE A 63 -16.67 -10.51 -0.12
N GLN A 64 -17.72 -11.21 -0.57
CA GLN A 64 -18.90 -10.61 -1.16
C GLN A 64 -19.90 -10.19 -0.08
N CYS A 65 -20.30 -8.93 -0.10
CA CYS A 65 -21.39 -8.43 0.75
C CYS A 65 -22.67 -8.33 -0.07
N VAL A 66 -23.73 -8.96 0.40
CA VAL A 66 -25.06 -8.76 -0.21
C VAL A 66 -25.59 -7.42 0.28
N VAL A 67 -25.83 -6.52 -0.65
CA VAL A 67 -26.30 -5.14 -0.36
C VAL A 67 -27.53 -4.82 -1.22
N ARG A 68 -28.23 -3.78 -0.86
CA ARG A 68 -29.33 -3.25 -1.67
C ARG A 68 -28.83 -2.11 -2.54
N GLY A 69 -28.69 -2.36 -3.83
CA GLY A 69 -28.39 -1.37 -4.85
C GLY A 69 -29.65 -0.77 -5.47
N SER A 70 -29.47 0.02 -6.51
CA SER A 70 -30.56 0.69 -7.24
C SER A 70 -31.50 -0.28 -7.97
N ASN A 71 -30.98 -1.44 -8.38
CA ASN A 71 -31.71 -2.44 -9.15
C ASN A 71 -32.11 -3.68 -8.33
N GLY A 72 -32.02 -3.62 -7.00
CA GLY A 72 -32.36 -4.73 -6.12
C GLY A 72 -31.18 -5.18 -5.25
N LEU A 73 -31.16 -6.47 -4.93
CA LEU A 73 -30.04 -7.05 -4.20
C LEU A 73 -28.90 -7.40 -5.16
N GLU A 74 -27.70 -7.03 -4.76
CA GLU A 74 -26.47 -7.31 -5.49
C GLU A 74 -25.36 -7.78 -4.53
N ALA A 75 -24.43 -8.56 -5.03
CA ALA A 75 -23.23 -8.96 -4.33
C ALA A 75 -22.07 -8.05 -4.78
N VAL A 76 -21.45 -7.35 -3.82
CA VAL A 76 -20.37 -6.39 -4.06
C VAL A 76 -19.21 -6.78 -3.17
N SER A 77 -17.99 -6.75 -3.69
CA SER A 77 -16.80 -7.04 -2.86
C SER A 77 -16.63 -6.02 -1.76
N VAL A 78 -16.05 -6.47 -0.65
CA VAL A 78 -15.72 -5.55 0.46
C VAL A 78 -14.76 -4.45 -0.01
N ALA A 79 -13.82 -4.77 -0.91
CA ALA A 79 -12.91 -3.78 -1.48
C ALA A 79 -13.67 -2.65 -2.22
N GLU A 80 -14.72 -2.99 -2.97
CA GLU A 80 -15.57 -1.99 -3.63
C GLU A 80 -16.42 -1.19 -2.65
N LEU A 81 -16.86 -1.79 -1.53
CA LEU A 81 -17.60 -1.10 -0.47
C LEU A 81 -16.74 -0.22 0.44
N LEU A 82 -15.42 -0.37 0.39
CA LEU A 82 -14.47 0.38 1.20
C LEU A 82 -13.23 0.77 0.36
N PRO A 83 -13.38 1.63 -0.66
CA PRO A 83 -12.32 1.93 -1.63
C PRO A 83 -11.09 2.61 -1.02
N TYR A 84 -11.20 3.20 0.16
CA TYR A 84 -10.10 3.82 0.91
C TYR A 84 -9.92 3.13 2.27
N ALA A 85 -9.96 1.79 2.27
CA ALA A 85 -9.77 1.00 3.47
C ALA A 85 -8.41 1.28 4.12
N TYR A 86 -8.35 1.25 5.45
CA TYR A 86 -7.09 1.10 6.14
C TYR A 86 -6.57 -0.32 5.88
N ASP A 87 -5.52 -0.44 5.06
CA ASP A 87 -4.89 -1.73 4.74
C ASP A 87 -3.52 -1.82 5.44
N TRP A 88 -3.52 -2.36 6.66
CA TRP A 88 -2.28 -2.58 7.42
C TRP A 88 -1.31 -3.54 6.72
N ARG A 89 -1.81 -4.45 5.86
CA ARG A 89 -0.98 -5.35 5.05
C ARG A 89 -0.21 -4.60 3.97
N ALA A 90 -0.68 -3.43 3.57
CA ALA A 90 0.06 -2.58 2.64
C ALA A 90 1.42 -2.15 3.22
N MET A 91 1.50 -2.03 4.56
CA MET A 91 2.76 -1.73 5.25
C MET A 91 3.73 -2.93 5.30
N GLU A 92 3.21 -4.16 5.16
CA GLU A 92 4.04 -5.39 5.12
C GLU A 92 4.47 -5.75 3.69
N ARG A 93 3.87 -5.12 2.67
CA ARG A 93 4.27 -5.32 1.28
C ARG A 93 5.56 -4.56 1.02
N PRO A 94 6.49 -5.15 0.22
CA PRO A 94 7.66 -4.39 -0.22
C PRO A 94 7.24 -3.09 -0.90
N GLN A 95 7.83 -1.96 -0.48
CA GLN A 95 7.67 -0.68 -1.16
C GLN A 95 8.22 -0.79 -2.57
N LYS A 96 7.62 -0.10 -3.53
CA LYS A 96 8.10 -0.08 -4.91
C LYS A 96 8.89 1.20 -5.17
N LEU A 97 10.19 1.04 -5.42
CA LEU A 97 11.06 2.12 -5.88
C LEU A 97 11.21 1.99 -7.39
N TYR A 98 10.46 2.79 -8.14
CA TYR A 98 10.58 2.83 -9.59
C TYR A 98 11.91 3.47 -9.98
N MET A 99 12.67 2.77 -10.82
CA MET A 99 14.00 3.17 -11.27
C MET A 99 14.03 3.23 -12.79
N TRP A 100 14.75 4.18 -13.34
CA TRP A 100 15.08 4.17 -14.75
C TRP A 100 15.94 2.95 -15.07
N GLU A 101 15.65 2.26 -16.20
CA GLU A 101 16.33 1.02 -16.58
C GLU A 101 17.86 1.17 -16.70
N GLY A 102 18.35 2.35 -17.09
CA GLY A 102 19.78 2.64 -17.19
C GLY A 102 20.55 2.53 -15.85
N TYR A 103 19.86 2.53 -14.70
CA TYR A 103 20.49 2.37 -13.39
C TYR A 103 20.69 0.91 -12.97
N GLU A 104 20.10 -0.07 -13.68
CA GLU A 104 20.17 -1.48 -13.29
C GLU A 104 21.61 -1.94 -13.07
N ARG A 105 22.50 -1.66 -14.02
CA ARG A 105 23.90 -2.06 -13.94
C ARG A 105 24.60 -1.48 -12.71
N ALA A 106 24.50 -0.18 -12.48
CA ALA A 106 25.12 0.49 -11.35
C ALA A 106 24.60 -0.05 -9.99
N ILE A 107 23.31 -0.40 -9.94
CA ILE A 107 22.70 -1.02 -8.75
C ILE A 107 23.25 -2.43 -8.52
N ARG A 108 23.34 -3.27 -9.55
CA ARG A 108 23.90 -4.62 -9.45
C ARG A 108 25.39 -4.62 -9.10
N GLU A 109 26.16 -3.71 -9.68
CA GLU A 109 27.59 -3.53 -9.39
C GLU A 109 27.86 -2.87 -8.02
N GLY A 110 26.82 -2.33 -7.36
CA GLY A 110 26.95 -1.73 -6.01
C GLY A 110 27.36 -0.26 -6.01
N THR A 111 27.54 0.34 -7.15
CA THR A 111 27.94 1.76 -7.28
C THR A 111 26.78 2.72 -7.03
N LYS A 112 25.52 2.27 -7.19
CA LYS A 112 24.33 3.01 -6.80
C LYS A 112 23.62 2.29 -5.63
N ARG A 113 23.53 2.96 -4.46
CA ARG A 113 22.90 2.48 -3.22
C ARG A 113 21.98 3.52 -2.60
N GLN A 114 21.67 4.55 -3.35
CA GLN A 114 20.86 5.67 -2.93
C GLN A 114 20.04 6.19 -4.10
N THR A 115 18.93 6.85 -3.83
CA THR A 115 18.15 7.61 -4.81
C THR A 115 17.54 8.84 -4.14
N ILE A 116 17.43 9.95 -4.88
CA ILE A 116 16.75 11.15 -4.42
C ILE A 116 15.30 11.09 -4.89
N ARG A 117 14.36 11.39 -3.98
CA ARG A 117 12.92 11.39 -4.25
C ARG A 117 12.27 12.70 -3.83
N VAL A 118 11.17 13.02 -4.50
CA VAL A 118 10.36 14.21 -4.23
C VAL A 118 8.92 13.77 -4.08
N ASP A 119 8.29 14.16 -2.98
CA ASP A 119 6.86 13.89 -2.67
C ASP A 119 6.46 12.41 -2.67
N ASP A 120 7.39 11.50 -2.48
CA ASP A 120 7.21 10.06 -2.55
C ASP A 120 7.52 9.46 -1.16
N PRO A 121 6.50 9.05 -0.38
CA PRO A 121 6.68 8.67 1.02
C PRO A 121 7.30 7.28 1.13
N PHE A 122 8.61 7.21 1.31
CA PHE A 122 9.34 5.98 1.64
C PHE A 122 9.64 5.88 3.13
N TYR A 123 9.88 4.66 3.60
CA TYR A 123 10.24 4.37 4.99
C TYR A 123 11.22 3.19 5.06
N PRO A 124 12.05 3.07 6.12
CA PRO A 124 12.92 1.90 6.29
C PRO A 124 12.12 0.61 6.34
N GLY A 125 12.53 -0.39 5.54
CA GLY A 125 11.84 -1.68 5.45
C GLY A 125 11.95 -2.35 4.08
N PRO A 126 11.26 -3.49 3.89
CA PRO A 126 11.29 -4.25 2.65
C PRO A 126 10.87 -3.41 1.44
N ALA A 127 11.59 -3.56 0.34
CA ALA A 127 11.36 -2.83 -0.89
C ALA A 127 11.64 -3.68 -2.13
N GLN A 128 11.10 -3.27 -3.26
CA GLN A 128 11.44 -3.76 -4.59
C GLN A 128 11.85 -2.59 -5.48
N LEU A 129 13.03 -2.69 -6.08
CA LEU A 129 13.42 -1.79 -7.16
C LEU A 129 12.72 -2.27 -8.43
N VAL A 130 11.91 -1.41 -9.04
CA VAL A 130 11.09 -1.74 -10.21
C VAL A 130 11.63 -0.99 -11.42
N PHE A 131 11.94 -1.74 -12.47
CA PHE A 131 12.44 -1.21 -13.75
C PHE A 131 11.39 -1.51 -14.82
N GLU A 132 10.79 -0.47 -15.36
CA GLU A 132 9.90 -0.56 -16.51
C GLU A 132 10.73 -0.29 -17.76
N LYS A 133 10.94 -1.32 -18.57
CA LYS A 133 11.72 -1.19 -19.80
C LYS A 133 10.87 -0.62 -20.95
N ASP A 134 11.51 0.03 -21.90
CA ASP A 134 10.86 0.54 -23.11
C ASP A 134 10.11 -0.57 -23.89
N SER A 135 10.52 -1.83 -23.72
CA SER A 135 9.85 -3.00 -24.31
C SER A 135 8.49 -3.33 -23.66
N GLY A 136 8.14 -2.70 -22.53
CA GLY A 136 6.99 -3.06 -21.68
C GLY A 136 7.26 -4.21 -20.69
N GLU A 137 8.48 -4.76 -20.69
CA GLU A 137 8.90 -5.74 -19.68
C GLU A 137 9.14 -5.02 -18.35
N VAL A 138 8.62 -5.62 -17.25
CA VAL A 138 8.86 -5.15 -15.88
C VAL A 138 9.83 -6.11 -15.20
N MET A 139 10.94 -5.57 -14.71
CA MET A 139 11.91 -6.32 -13.93
C MET A 139 11.95 -5.78 -12.49
N THR A 140 12.11 -6.66 -11.51
CA THR A 140 12.23 -6.29 -10.11
C THR A 140 13.50 -6.85 -9.48
N ILE A 141 14.05 -6.10 -8.51
CA ILE A 141 15.16 -6.55 -7.66
C ILE A 141 14.72 -6.34 -6.21
N ASP A 142 14.79 -7.38 -5.40
CA ASP A 142 14.46 -7.27 -3.98
C ASP A 142 15.52 -6.47 -3.24
N ALA A 143 15.07 -5.60 -2.36
CA ALA A 143 15.91 -4.67 -1.62
C ALA A 143 15.30 -4.35 -0.25
N THR A 144 16.10 -3.71 0.59
CA THR A 144 15.65 -3.11 1.85
C THR A 144 16.01 -1.64 1.85
N VAL A 145 15.04 -0.75 2.05
CA VAL A 145 15.32 0.65 2.38
C VAL A 145 15.91 0.70 3.78
N THR A 146 17.14 1.17 3.90
CA THR A 146 17.86 1.25 5.18
C THR A 146 17.67 2.59 5.88
N SER A 147 17.48 3.66 5.12
CA SER A 147 17.18 4.98 5.68
C SER A 147 16.47 5.88 4.66
N VAL A 148 15.65 6.80 5.19
CA VAL A 148 15.08 7.93 4.46
C VAL A 148 15.42 9.19 5.24
N THR A 149 16.13 10.11 4.60
CA THR A 149 16.60 11.34 5.25
C THR A 149 16.08 12.55 4.48
N PRO A 150 15.11 13.29 5.02
CA PRO A 150 14.65 14.53 4.41
C PRO A 150 15.74 15.61 4.47
N THR A 151 15.90 16.31 3.36
CA THR A 151 16.84 17.43 3.26
C THR A 151 16.32 18.45 2.24
N ARG A 152 17.03 19.56 2.06
CA ARG A 152 16.77 20.48 0.96
C ARG A 152 17.68 20.15 -0.23
N ARG A 153 17.20 20.33 -1.45
CA ARG A 153 17.99 20.08 -2.66
C ARG A 153 19.35 20.77 -2.61
N ARG A 154 19.44 22.02 -2.14
CA ARG A 154 20.70 22.78 -2.01
C ARG A 154 21.71 22.18 -1.02
N ASN A 155 21.27 21.33 -0.10
CA ASN A 155 22.12 20.72 0.92
C ASN A 155 22.63 19.32 0.49
N LEU A 156 22.30 18.87 -0.71
CA LEU A 156 22.86 17.64 -1.26
C LEU A 156 24.38 17.76 -1.40
N THR A 157 25.09 16.66 -1.21
CA THR A 157 26.55 16.61 -1.15
C THR A 157 27.13 15.78 -2.29
N GLU A 158 28.42 15.98 -2.56
CA GLU A 158 29.19 15.17 -3.51
C GLU A 158 29.18 13.67 -3.13
N GLU A 159 29.19 13.36 -1.86
CA GLU A 159 29.11 11.97 -1.39
C GLU A 159 27.75 11.35 -1.75
N GLN A 160 26.66 12.09 -1.54
CA GLN A 160 25.32 11.64 -1.90
C GLN A 160 25.17 11.47 -3.42
N ALA A 161 25.77 12.38 -4.21
CA ALA A 161 25.78 12.25 -5.67
C ALA A 161 26.48 10.95 -6.12
N ARG A 162 27.66 10.64 -5.53
CA ARG A 162 28.38 9.38 -5.86
C ARG A 162 27.61 8.14 -5.44
N ARG A 163 26.99 8.15 -4.28
CA ARG A 163 26.14 7.02 -3.80
C ARG A 163 24.87 6.83 -4.62
N ASP A 164 24.42 7.90 -5.27
CA ASP A 164 23.30 7.86 -6.23
C ASP A 164 23.75 7.43 -7.64
N GLY A 165 25.06 7.24 -7.84
CA GLY A 165 25.60 6.75 -9.12
C GLY A 165 26.03 7.86 -10.08
N PHE A 166 26.09 9.12 -9.63
CA PHE A 166 26.53 10.28 -10.43
C PHE A 166 28.02 10.61 -10.18
N ALA A 167 28.70 11.11 -11.19
CA ALA A 167 30.12 11.49 -11.08
C ALA A 167 30.31 12.77 -10.24
N SER A 168 29.31 13.64 -10.18
CA SER A 168 29.37 14.92 -9.47
C SER A 168 28.01 15.39 -8.96
N LEU A 169 28.00 16.34 -8.04
CA LEU A 169 26.78 17.00 -7.57
C LEU A 169 26.08 17.78 -8.70
N THR A 170 26.84 18.32 -9.65
CA THR A 170 26.29 19.00 -10.82
C THR A 170 25.46 18.03 -11.66
N GLU A 171 26.00 16.86 -11.97
CA GLU A 171 25.29 15.83 -12.74
C GLU A 171 24.02 15.34 -12.01
N LEU A 172 24.07 15.17 -10.69
CA LEU A 172 22.89 14.86 -9.88
C LEU A 172 21.83 15.96 -10.03
N HIS A 173 22.21 17.23 -9.93
CA HIS A 173 21.26 18.33 -10.09
C HIS A 173 20.62 18.40 -11.48
N GLU A 174 21.38 18.12 -12.55
CA GLU A 174 20.88 18.05 -13.93
C GLU A 174 19.89 16.89 -14.10
N ALA A 175 20.16 15.74 -13.49
CA ALA A 175 19.24 14.62 -13.48
C ALA A 175 17.93 14.96 -12.71
N LEU A 176 18.04 15.64 -11.58
CA LEU A 176 16.86 16.10 -10.82
C LEU A 176 16.02 17.10 -11.63
N ASP A 177 16.64 18.01 -12.38
CA ASP A 177 15.92 18.94 -13.26
C ASP A 177 15.19 18.20 -14.39
N THR A 178 15.75 17.11 -14.86
CA THR A 178 15.14 16.26 -15.89
C THR A 178 13.95 15.47 -15.37
N HIS A 179 14.11 14.84 -14.21
CA HIS A 179 13.07 13.96 -13.62
C HIS A 179 11.97 14.74 -12.89
N TYR A 180 12.28 15.91 -12.35
CA TYR A 180 11.38 16.76 -11.59
C TYR A 180 11.37 18.20 -12.10
N PRO A 181 10.77 18.48 -13.29
CA PRO A 181 10.73 19.81 -13.86
C PRO A 181 10.09 20.80 -12.88
N GLY A 182 10.81 21.89 -12.59
CA GLY A 182 10.36 22.94 -11.67
C GLY A 182 10.82 22.77 -10.21
N LEU A 183 11.54 21.71 -9.86
CA LEU A 183 12.14 21.54 -8.55
C LEU A 183 13.20 22.60 -8.29
N VAL A 184 12.99 23.47 -7.29
CA VAL A 184 13.94 24.54 -6.94
C VAL A 184 14.90 24.12 -5.81
N MET A 185 15.99 24.89 -5.61
CA MET A 185 17.05 24.56 -4.66
C MET A 185 16.57 24.52 -3.19
N ASP A 186 15.49 25.24 -2.88
CA ASP A 186 14.90 25.27 -1.54
C ASP A 186 13.86 24.20 -1.26
N ASP A 187 13.48 23.42 -2.28
CA ASP A 187 12.50 22.34 -2.11
C ASP A 187 13.05 21.20 -1.26
N SER A 188 12.14 20.53 -0.57
CA SER A 188 12.43 19.33 0.20
C SER A 188 12.60 18.15 -0.75
N VAL A 189 13.61 17.32 -0.47
CA VAL A 189 13.85 16.04 -1.15
C VAL A 189 14.19 14.99 -0.11
N ASP A 190 13.88 13.73 -0.39
CA ASP A 190 14.24 12.60 0.45
C ASP A 190 15.43 11.84 -0.14
N VAL A 191 16.45 11.65 0.68
CA VAL A 191 17.59 10.79 0.40
C VAL A 191 17.24 9.38 0.85
N VAL A 192 16.89 8.50 -0.09
CA VAL A 192 16.49 7.11 0.16
C VAL A 192 17.69 6.20 -0.06
N THR A 193 18.19 5.58 1.01
CA THR A 193 19.30 4.61 0.94
C THR A 193 18.75 3.19 0.98
N PHE A 194 19.32 2.28 0.19
CA PHE A 194 18.87 0.90 0.11
C PHE A 194 20.03 -0.09 -0.06
N GLU A 195 19.78 -1.34 0.31
CA GLU A 195 20.65 -2.49 0.09
C GLU A 195 19.87 -3.59 -0.66
N LEU A 196 20.56 -4.35 -1.50
CA LEU A 196 19.98 -5.52 -2.16
C LEU A 196 19.89 -6.68 -1.17
N THR A 197 18.82 -7.47 -1.25
CA THR A 197 18.54 -8.60 -0.36
C THR A 197 18.93 -9.92 -1.03
#